data_aaa19aa40d0303d50d7b65ec57f66625
#
_entry.id   aaa19aa40d0303d50d7b65ec57f66625
#
_cell.length_a   1.000
_cell.length_b   1.000
_cell.length_c   1.000
_cell.angle_alpha   90.00
_cell.angle_beta   90.00
_cell.angle_gamma   90.00
#
_symmetry.space_group_name_H-M   'P 1'
#
loop_
_entity.id
_entity.type
_entity.pdbx_description
1 polymer ?
#
loop_
_entity_poly.entity_id
_entity_poly.type
_entity_poly.pdbx_seq_one_letter_code
_entity_poly.pdbx_strand_id
1 'polypeptide(L)'
;MKLSEICINITDGKHGDCSNQFGSGYYFLSAKDIHDRILDYSTVREITKGDFLETHRRTNLEPGDILLTNSGTIGRMAIARDDERTRRTTFQKSVAIIKPNKVLVNSEFLYYYLLSKNSEIVELAGGTTQKNLLLGDLRCFEIPLPPLPEQRAVAEVLSSLDDKIELNRRMNRTLEQLAQAIYKHMFVDNPEREGWGTKRLGEIADVNWGDTNTTKASYVTDGFIAFSAKGPDGYLPYYDFNVTGVVLSAIGANSGMTWLAQGKWSCIKNTIRFWSTSEEVSTEYLVMATFGNEKWPLRGSAQPFISQTDARNMLINVPEKGLAKKFGDLVNPLFSQMDHNTEQNKVLAELRD
;
A
#
# COMPACT_ATOMS: atom_id res chain seq x y z
N MET A 1 -13.55 -29.26 13.27
CA MET A 1 -12.72 -30.15 12.41
C MET A 1 -11.32 -29.56 12.34
N LYS A 2 -10.29 -30.41 12.21
CA LYS A 2 -8.92 -29.90 12.01
C LYS A 2 -8.74 -29.36 10.61
N LEU A 3 -7.88 -28.36 10.44
CA LEU A 3 -7.59 -27.77 9.12
C LEU A 3 -7.13 -28.84 8.11
N SER A 4 -6.34 -29.84 8.56
CA SER A 4 -5.91 -30.95 7.72
C SER A 4 -7.04 -31.86 7.20
N GLU A 5 -8.19 -31.87 7.86
CA GLU A 5 -9.34 -32.69 7.47
C GLU A 5 -10.18 -32.07 6.37
N ILE A 6 -10.09 -30.74 6.24
CA ILE A 6 -10.86 -29.95 5.27
C ILE A 6 -10.00 -29.39 4.13
N CYS A 7 -8.72 -29.71 4.10
CA CYS A 7 -7.79 -29.31 3.05
C CYS A 7 -7.24 -30.53 2.29
N ILE A 8 -7.02 -30.36 0.99
CA ILE A 8 -6.37 -31.35 0.13
C ILE A 8 -4.89 -31.47 0.53
N ASN A 9 -4.25 -30.34 0.80
CA ASN A 9 -2.85 -30.27 1.20
C ASN A 9 -2.56 -28.99 1.99
N ILE A 10 -1.56 -29.05 2.86
CA ILE A 10 -0.94 -27.89 3.53
C ILE A 10 0.56 -28.10 3.40
N THR A 11 1.22 -27.23 2.64
CA THR A 11 2.64 -27.29 2.31
C THR A 11 3.28 -25.91 2.40
N ASP A 12 4.56 -25.79 2.16
CA ASP A 12 5.29 -24.52 2.08
C ASP A 12 6.07 -24.41 0.75
N GLY A 13 6.69 -23.27 0.52
CA GLY A 13 7.48 -22.99 -0.68
C GLY A 13 8.86 -23.67 -0.67
N LYS A 14 9.73 -23.25 -1.59
CA LYS A 14 11.07 -23.84 -1.79
C LYS A 14 11.99 -23.54 -0.60
N HIS A 15 12.66 -24.61 -0.12
CA HIS A 15 13.78 -24.52 0.80
C HIS A 15 15.06 -24.28 -0.03
N GLY A 16 15.55 -23.06 -0.02
CA GLY A 16 16.68 -22.62 -0.83
C GLY A 16 16.33 -21.48 -1.75
N ASP A 17 17.26 -21.10 -2.61
CA ASP A 17 17.08 -20.00 -3.54
C ASP A 17 16.78 -20.51 -4.97
N CYS A 18 16.34 -19.60 -5.82
CA CYS A 18 16.07 -19.80 -7.24
C CYS A 18 16.97 -18.90 -8.06
N SER A 19 17.32 -19.34 -9.26
CA SER A 19 18.08 -18.55 -10.23
C SER A 19 17.20 -17.48 -10.85
N ASN A 20 17.66 -16.22 -10.82
CA ASN A 20 16.92 -15.11 -11.40
C ASN A 20 16.95 -15.16 -12.93
N GLN A 21 15.82 -14.85 -13.56
CA GLN A 21 15.71 -14.67 -15.01
C GLN A 21 14.65 -13.60 -15.32
N PHE A 22 15.11 -12.38 -15.52
CA PHE A 22 14.22 -11.25 -15.88
C PHE A 22 13.48 -11.53 -17.19
N GLY A 23 12.19 -11.19 -17.24
CA GLY A 23 11.33 -11.39 -18.41
C GLY A 23 10.88 -12.85 -18.63
N SER A 24 11.12 -13.76 -17.68
CA SER A 24 10.72 -15.17 -17.80
C SER A 24 9.20 -15.37 -17.64
N GLY A 25 8.52 -14.46 -16.93
CA GLY A 25 7.12 -14.56 -16.57
C GLY A 25 6.82 -15.63 -15.52
N TYR A 26 7.83 -16.16 -14.82
CA TYR A 26 7.69 -17.06 -13.66
C TYR A 26 8.10 -16.34 -12.37
N TYR A 27 7.23 -16.31 -11.38
CA TYR A 27 7.34 -15.44 -10.19
C TYR A 27 7.71 -16.23 -8.95
N PHE A 28 8.61 -15.67 -8.14
CA PHE A 28 9.05 -16.25 -6.86
C PHE A 28 8.78 -15.29 -5.71
N LEU A 29 7.70 -15.54 -4.98
CA LEU A 29 7.22 -14.70 -3.91
C LEU A 29 7.75 -15.15 -2.55
N SER A 30 7.86 -14.22 -1.62
CA SER A 30 8.25 -14.41 -0.23
C SER A 30 7.23 -13.76 0.72
N ALA A 31 7.45 -13.84 2.02
CA ALA A 31 6.58 -13.23 3.01
C ALA A 31 6.35 -11.72 2.84
N LYS A 32 7.32 -10.99 2.24
CA LYS A 32 7.18 -9.55 2.00
C LYS A 32 6.16 -9.22 0.91
N ASP A 33 5.87 -10.16 0.02
CA ASP A 33 5.02 -9.98 -1.15
C ASP A 33 3.55 -10.41 -0.86
N ILE A 34 3.24 -10.73 0.41
CA ILE A 34 1.91 -11.11 0.87
C ILE A 34 1.33 -10.01 1.73
N HIS A 35 0.24 -9.40 1.29
CA HIS A 35 -0.43 -8.31 1.95
C HIS A 35 -1.95 -8.40 1.76
N ASP A 36 -2.71 -8.09 2.81
CA ASP A 36 -4.15 -7.78 2.76
C ASP A 36 -4.93 -8.48 1.63
N ARG A 37 -5.03 -9.81 1.66
CA ARG A 37 -5.72 -10.61 0.65
C ARG A 37 -5.04 -10.68 -0.73
N ILE A 38 -3.94 -9.97 -0.96
CA ILE A 38 -3.32 -9.80 -2.28
C ILE A 38 -1.92 -10.40 -2.32
N LEU A 39 -1.55 -10.93 -3.49
CA LEU A 39 -0.17 -11.20 -3.88
C LEU A 39 0.36 -9.95 -4.60
N ASP A 40 1.35 -9.28 -4.01
CA ASP A 40 1.96 -8.11 -4.64
C ASP A 40 3.07 -8.54 -5.60
N TYR A 41 2.86 -8.26 -6.88
CA TYR A 41 3.81 -8.55 -7.94
C TYR A 41 4.69 -7.36 -8.36
N SER A 42 4.59 -6.22 -7.69
CA SER A 42 5.25 -4.97 -8.11
C SER A 42 6.79 -5.05 -8.07
N THR A 43 7.35 -5.80 -7.11
CA THR A 43 8.80 -5.94 -6.91
C THR A 43 9.26 -7.39 -6.87
N VAL A 44 8.44 -8.32 -7.38
CA VAL A 44 8.70 -9.75 -7.31
C VAL A 44 9.81 -10.16 -8.25
N ARG A 45 10.66 -11.08 -7.78
CA ARG A 45 11.70 -11.70 -8.59
C ARG A 45 11.08 -12.63 -9.64
N GLU A 46 11.61 -12.55 -10.85
CA GLU A 46 11.35 -13.56 -11.87
C GLU A 46 12.49 -14.59 -11.87
N ILE A 47 12.13 -15.86 -12.01
CA ILE A 47 13.03 -17.01 -11.89
C ILE A 47 13.02 -17.87 -13.15
N THR A 48 13.98 -18.77 -13.26
CA THR A 48 14.02 -19.70 -14.41
C THR A 48 12.79 -20.63 -14.41
N LYS A 49 12.37 -21.04 -15.61
CA LYS A 49 11.30 -22.03 -15.78
C LYS A 49 11.63 -23.36 -15.08
N GLY A 50 12.92 -23.73 -15.04
CA GLY A 50 13.37 -24.95 -14.37
C GLY A 50 13.11 -24.92 -12.86
N ASP A 51 13.56 -23.84 -12.20
CA ASP A 51 13.34 -23.63 -10.76
C ASP A 51 11.83 -23.53 -10.42
N PHE A 52 11.07 -22.85 -11.29
CA PHE A 52 9.61 -22.80 -11.14
C PHE A 52 9.00 -24.20 -11.16
N LEU A 53 9.28 -25.02 -12.18
CA LEU A 53 8.69 -26.35 -12.33
C LEU A 53 9.08 -27.29 -11.18
N GLU A 54 10.32 -27.21 -10.69
CA GLU A 54 10.78 -27.99 -9.55
C GLU A 54 9.93 -27.72 -8.30
N THR A 55 9.70 -26.44 -7.98
CA THR A 55 8.93 -26.03 -6.80
C THR A 55 7.44 -26.23 -7.01
N HIS A 56 6.95 -25.89 -8.19
CA HIS A 56 5.52 -25.94 -8.53
C HIS A 56 4.94 -27.36 -8.46
N ARG A 57 5.74 -28.40 -8.73
CA ARG A 57 5.32 -29.80 -8.53
C ARG A 57 4.76 -30.08 -7.13
N ARG A 58 5.31 -29.41 -6.12
CA ARG A 58 4.88 -29.58 -4.71
C ARG A 58 3.80 -28.59 -4.31
N THR A 59 3.91 -27.36 -4.78
CA THR A 59 3.02 -26.26 -4.37
C THR A 59 1.75 -26.21 -5.22
N ASN A 60 1.87 -26.41 -6.54
CA ASN A 60 0.79 -26.41 -7.52
C ASN A 60 -0.30 -25.36 -7.20
N LEU A 61 0.12 -24.07 -7.12
CA LEU A 61 -0.78 -23.01 -6.72
C LEU A 61 -1.98 -22.90 -7.68
N GLU A 62 -3.17 -22.87 -7.09
CA GLU A 62 -4.44 -22.79 -7.81
C GLU A 62 -5.31 -21.66 -7.25
N PRO A 63 -6.24 -21.12 -8.05
CA PRO A 63 -7.22 -20.16 -7.57
C PRO A 63 -8.01 -20.69 -6.36
N GLY A 64 -8.09 -19.89 -5.30
CA GLY A 64 -8.73 -20.25 -4.04
C GLY A 64 -7.80 -20.92 -3.01
N ASP A 65 -6.52 -21.14 -3.34
CA ASP A 65 -5.52 -21.50 -2.34
C ASP A 65 -5.25 -20.32 -1.42
N ILE A 66 -5.08 -20.59 -0.12
CA ILE A 66 -4.79 -19.58 0.89
C ILE A 66 -3.31 -19.60 1.21
N LEU A 67 -2.71 -18.42 1.26
CA LEU A 67 -1.30 -18.21 1.53
C LEU A 67 -1.16 -17.56 2.89
N LEU A 68 -0.32 -18.13 3.73
CA LEU A 68 -0.05 -17.64 5.09
C LEU A 68 1.45 -17.53 5.30
N THR A 69 1.92 -16.37 5.72
CA THR A 69 3.34 -16.23 6.09
C THR A 69 3.62 -16.97 7.40
N ASN A 70 4.50 -17.95 7.35
CA ASN A 70 4.81 -18.83 8.47
C ASN A 70 6.18 -18.59 9.10
N SER A 71 7.00 -17.67 8.53
CA SER A 71 8.26 -17.24 9.11
C SER A 71 8.61 -15.80 8.74
N GLY A 72 9.40 -15.13 9.56
CA GLY A 72 9.67 -13.69 9.45
C GLY A 72 8.49 -12.89 10.01
N THR A 73 7.73 -12.20 9.16
CA THR A 73 6.46 -11.59 9.57
C THR A 73 5.35 -12.63 9.46
N ILE A 74 5.01 -13.28 10.56
CA ILE A 74 4.01 -14.36 10.60
C ILE A 74 2.59 -13.76 10.59
N GLY A 75 1.64 -14.47 9.95
CA GLY A 75 0.21 -14.16 10.02
C GLY A 75 -0.31 -13.29 8.89
N ARG A 76 0.52 -12.83 7.94
CA ARG A 76 -0.01 -12.20 6.73
C ARG A 76 -0.67 -13.24 5.86
N MET A 77 -1.85 -12.91 5.33
CA MET A 77 -2.62 -13.85 4.52
C MET A 77 -3.03 -13.24 3.18
N ALA A 78 -3.10 -14.10 2.17
CA ALA A 78 -3.68 -13.78 0.87
C ALA A 78 -4.44 -14.99 0.33
N ILE A 79 -5.32 -14.75 -0.63
CA ILE A 79 -6.02 -15.80 -1.38
C ILE A 79 -5.61 -15.71 -2.86
N ALA A 80 -5.24 -16.82 -3.45
CA ALA A 80 -4.85 -16.90 -4.85
C ALA A 80 -6.06 -16.63 -5.75
N ARG A 81 -5.97 -15.61 -6.61
CA ARG A 81 -7.02 -15.23 -7.55
C ARG A 81 -6.88 -16.00 -8.86
N ASP A 82 -7.95 -16.08 -9.65
CA ASP A 82 -7.91 -16.66 -10.98
C ASP A 82 -7.32 -15.67 -11.97
N ASP A 83 -5.99 -15.61 -12.02
CA ASP A 83 -5.25 -14.86 -13.02
C ASP A 83 -4.08 -15.69 -13.58
N GLU A 84 -3.53 -15.24 -14.72
CA GLU A 84 -2.44 -15.96 -15.40
C GLU A 84 -1.16 -16.03 -14.55
N ARG A 85 -0.90 -15.01 -13.72
CA ARG A 85 0.29 -14.95 -12.85
C ARG A 85 0.20 -16.00 -11.76
N THR A 86 -0.98 -16.22 -11.19
CA THR A 86 -1.19 -17.27 -10.18
C THR A 86 -0.64 -18.61 -10.64
N ARG A 87 -0.92 -19.01 -11.88
CA ARG A 87 -0.47 -20.30 -12.45
C ARG A 87 1.03 -20.35 -12.73
N ARG A 88 1.72 -19.20 -12.68
CA ARG A 88 3.16 -19.03 -12.90
C ARG A 88 3.92 -18.61 -11.65
N THR A 89 3.28 -18.76 -10.48
CA THR A 89 3.82 -18.31 -9.19
C THR A 89 4.24 -19.49 -8.33
N THR A 90 5.38 -19.36 -7.68
CA THR A 90 5.83 -20.22 -6.60
C THR A 90 6.40 -19.39 -5.46
N PHE A 91 6.75 -20.03 -4.34
CA PHE A 91 7.03 -19.35 -3.08
C PHE A 91 8.30 -19.84 -2.41
N GLN A 92 8.86 -18.95 -1.58
CA GLN A 92 9.88 -19.29 -0.58
C GLN A 92 9.25 -20.06 0.59
N LYS A 93 10.05 -20.84 1.31
CA LYS A 93 9.62 -21.59 2.51
C LYS A 93 8.92 -20.77 3.60
N SER A 94 9.07 -19.45 3.56
CA SER A 94 8.42 -18.51 4.49
C SER A 94 6.92 -18.33 4.24
N VAL A 95 6.36 -19.02 3.24
CA VAL A 95 4.94 -18.98 2.89
C VAL A 95 4.37 -20.38 2.91
N ALA A 96 3.42 -20.61 3.80
CA ALA A 96 2.57 -21.79 3.81
C ALA A 96 1.45 -21.65 2.78
N ILE A 97 1.14 -22.74 2.10
CA ILE A 97 0.08 -22.84 1.10
C ILE A 97 -0.95 -23.82 1.61
N ILE A 98 -2.15 -23.34 1.86
CA ILE A 98 -3.30 -24.10 2.35
C ILE A 98 -4.22 -24.31 1.14
N LYS A 99 -4.45 -25.58 0.75
CA LYS A 99 -5.29 -25.95 -0.39
C LYS A 99 -6.63 -26.47 0.10
N PRO A 100 -7.70 -25.67 0.12
CA PRO A 100 -9.01 -26.10 0.60
C PRO A 100 -9.61 -27.22 -0.25
N ASN A 101 -10.23 -28.21 0.40
CA ASN A 101 -11.11 -29.14 -0.30
C ASN A 101 -12.46 -28.46 -0.59
N LYS A 102 -12.62 -27.97 -1.82
CA LYS A 102 -13.80 -27.18 -2.25
C LYS A 102 -15.13 -27.95 -2.15
N VAL A 103 -15.10 -29.25 -1.94
CA VAL A 103 -16.31 -30.06 -1.65
C VAL A 103 -16.75 -29.91 -0.20
N LEU A 104 -15.84 -29.64 0.73
CA LEU A 104 -16.09 -29.53 2.16
C LEU A 104 -16.13 -28.10 2.65
N VAL A 105 -15.28 -27.22 2.10
CA VAL A 105 -15.11 -25.85 2.59
C VAL A 105 -15.04 -24.84 1.45
N ASN A 106 -15.74 -23.73 1.61
CA ASN A 106 -15.57 -22.56 0.72
C ASN A 106 -14.24 -21.87 1.02
N SER A 107 -13.44 -21.60 0.00
CA SER A 107 -12.09 -21.02 0.14
C SER A 107 -12.11 -19.63 0.78
N GLU A 108 -13.06 -18.77 0.38
CA GLU A 108 -13.20 -17.41 0.94
C GLU A 108 -13.66 -17.48 2.41
N PHE A 109 -14.61 -18.35 2.74
CA PHE A 109 -15.02 -18.57 4.13
C PHE A 109 -13.82 -19.00 4.99
N LEU A 110 -13.05 -19.97 4.52
CA LEU A 110 -11.87 -20.44 5.24
C LEU A 110 -10.84 -19.31 5.41
N TYR A 111 -10.60 -18.52 4.37
CA TYR A 111 -9.71 -17.35 4.43
C TYR A 111 -10.15 -16.37 5.53
N TYR A 112 -11.40 -15.95 5.55
CA TYR A 112 -11.91 -15.00 6.55
C TYR A 112 -11.91 -15.58 7.96
N TYR A 113 -12.21 -16.87 8.08
CA TYR A 113 -12.14 -17.54 9.38
C TYR A 113 -10.69 -17.54 9.90
N LEU A 114 -9.72 -17.94 9.09
CA LEU A 114 -8.31 -17.93 9.48
C LEU A 114 -7.83 -16.49 9.79
N LEU A 115 -8.31 -15.50 9.04
CA LEU A 115 -7.99 -14.10 9.28
C LEU A 115 -8.53 -13.63 10.63
N SER A 116 -9.79 -13.94 10.97
CA SER A 116 -10.38 -13.61 12.28
C SER A 116 -9.67 -14.28 13.46
N LYS A 117 -8.97 -15.40 13.19
CA LYS A 117 -8.18 -16.16 14.17
C LYS A 117 -6.68 -15.89 14.08
N ASN A 118 -6.29 -14.83 13.39
CA ASN A 118 -4.89 -14.55 13.11
C ASN A 118 -4.03 -14.44 14.38
N SER A 119 -4.52 -13.81 15.44
CA SER A 119 -3.82 -13.69 16.72
C SER A 119 -3.54 -15.08 17.34
N GLU A 120 -4.54 -15.95 17.34
CA GLU A 120 -4.40 -17.33 17.85
C GLU A 120 -3.38 -18.13 17.01
N ILE A 121 -3.40 -17.97 15.67
CA ILE A 121 -2.46 -18.62 14.76
C ILE A 121 -1.03 -18.11 14.98
N VAL A 122 -0.84 -16.80 15.19
CA VAL A 122 0.47 -16.21 15.47
C VAL A 122 1.02 -16.67 16.83
N GLU A 123 0.17 -16.89 17.82
CA GLU A 123 0.57 -17.43 19.14
C GLU A 123 1.07 -18.88 19.07
N LEU A 124 0.64 -19.67 18.09
CA LEU A 124 1.18 -21.03 17.86
C LEU A 124 2.66 -21.02 17.41
N ALA A 125 3.15 -19.86 16.94
CA ALA A 125 4.51 -19.77 16.43
C ALA A 125 5.53 -19.85 17.57
N GLY A 126 6.36 -20.88 17.55
CA GLY A 126 7.46 -21.13 18.48
C GLY A 126 8.79 -20.54 18.00
N GLY A 127 9.77 -20.52 18.89
CA GLY A 127 11.14 -20.08 18.64
C GLY A 127 11.56 -18.86 19.44
N THR A 128 12.79 -18.84 19.93
CA THR A 128 13.31 -17.77 20.82
C THR A 128 13.96 -16.63 20.04
N THR A 129 14.67 -16.91 18.97
CA THR A 129 15.37 -15.89 18.16
C THR A 129 14.59 -15.51 16.90
N GLN A 130 13.98 -16.49 16.26
CA GLN A 130 13.12 -16.29 15.10
C GLN A 130 11.86 -17.15 15.26
N LYS A 131 10.72 -16.49 15.44
CA LYS A 131 9.44 -17.20 15.49
C LYS A 131 9.16 -17.88 14.17
N ASN A 132 8.65 -19.10 14.23
CA ASN A 132 8.24 -19.89 13.08
C ASN A 132 6.96 -20.66 13.39
N LEU A 133 5.97 -20.57 12.53
CA LEU A 133 4.74 -21.35 12.61
C LEU A 133 4.95 -22.68 11.88
N LEU A 134 4.95 -23.76 12.63
CA LEU A 134 5.14 -25.09 12.04
C LEU A 134 3.88 -25.53 11.29
N LEU A 135 4.07 -26.14 10.12
CA LEU A 135 2.95 -26.71 9.34
C LEU A 135 2.18 -27.78 10.12
N GLY A 136 2.85 -28.46 11.06
CA GLY A 136 2.21 -29.44 11.97
C GLY A 136 1.15 -28.79 12.86
N ASP A 137 1.49 -27.66 13.48
CA ASP A 137 0.57 -26.93 14.35
C ASP A 137 -0.59 -26.35 13.55
N LEU A 138 -0.28 -25.78 12.38
CA LEU A 138 -1.31 -25.28 11.47
C LEU A 138 -2.29 -26.38 11.02
N ARG A 139 -1.82 -27.59 10.74
CA ARG A 139 -2.66 -28.75 10.39
C ARG A 139 -3.62 -29.16 11.51
N CYS A 140 -3.23 -28.96 12.76
CA CYS A 140 -4.02 -29.31 13.94
C CYS A 140 -5.00 -28.19 14.34
N PHE A 141 -4.94 -27.02 13.71
CA PHE A 141 -5.80 -25.90 14.02
C PHE A 141 -7.27 -26.27 13.80
N GLU A 142 -8.12 -26.02 14.81
CA GLU A 142 -9.53 -26.41 14.78
C GLU A 142 -10.41 -25.33 14.18
N ILE A 143 -11.32 -25.75 13.30
CA ILE A 143 -12.23 -24.86 12.55
C ILE A 143 -13.65 -25.39 12.72
N PRO A 144 -14.60 -24.55 13.18
CA PRO A 144 -16.02 -24.84 13.07
C PRO A 144 -16.40 -24.86 11.59
N LEU A 145 -17.12 -25.88 11.18
CA LEU A 145 -17.50 -26.04 9.78
C LEU A 145 -19.04 -26.03 9.65
N PRO A 146 -19.66 -24.85 9.46
CA PRO A 146 -21.09 -24.77 9.18
C PRO A 146 -21.41 -25.39 7.81
N PRO A 147 -22.70 -25.61 7.48
CA PRO A 147 -23.09 -26.11 6.16
C PRO A 147 -22.59 -25.21 5.02
N LEU A 148 -22.25 -25.78 3.86
CA LEU A 148 -21.72 -25.03 2.71
C LEU A 148 -22.57 -23.80 2.29
N PRO A 149 -23.92 -23.85 2.31
CA PRO A 149 -24.74 -22.66 2.00
C PRO A 149 -24.46 -21.49 2.94
N GLU A 150 -24.29 -21.75 4.23
CA GLU A 150 -23.96 -20.74 5.24
C GLU A 150 -22.55 -20.19 5.04
N GLN A 151 -21.56 -21.09 4.79
CA GLN A 151 -20.19 -20.67 4.45
C GLN A 151 -20.17 -19.73 3.24
N ARG A 152 -20.94 -20.03 2.19
CA ARG A 152 -21.05 -19.20 0.99
C ARG A 152 -21.68 -17.84 1.29
N ALA A 153 -22.74 -17.80 2.09
CA ALA A 153 -23.39 -16.53 2.46
C ALA A 153 -22.43 -15.62 3.24
N VAL A 154 -21.72 -16.16 4.22
CA VAL A 154 -20.69 -15.40 4.96
C VAL A 154 -19.58 -14.92 4.03
N ALA A 155 -19.05 -15.81 3.19
CA ALA A 155 -17.99 -15.49 2.24
C ALA A 155 -18.40 -14.39 1.26
N GLU A 156 -19.63 -14.44 0.72
CA GLU A 156 -20.16 -13.44 -0.22
C GLU A 156 -20.23 -12.05 0.39
N VAL A 157 -20.71 -11.93 1.62
CA VAL A 157 -20.79 -10.64 2.32
C VAL A 157 -19.36 -10.07 2.52
N LEU A 158 -18.46 -10.84 3.12
CA LEU A 158 -17.11 -10.36 3.45
C LEU A 158 -16.27 -10.08 2.20
N SER A 159 -16.35 -10.94 1.18
CA SER A 159 -15.63 -10.70 -0.08
C SER A 159 -16.15 -9.47 -0.83
N SER A 160 -17.43 -9.17 -0.77
CA SER A 160 -17.99 -7.97 -1.40
C SER A 160 -17.42 -6.67 -0.80
N LEU A 161 -17.16 -6.65 0.52
CA LEU A 161 -16.53 -5.52 1.19
C LEU A 161 -15.07 -5.35 0.70
N ASP A 162 -14.30 -6.43 0.68
CA ASP A 162 -12.92 -6.40 0.20
C ASP A 162 -12.81 -6.06 -1.29
N ASP A 163 -13.70 -6.58 -2.12
CA ASP A 163 -13.72 -6.28 -3.55
C ASP A 163 -14.03 -4.79 -3.78
N LYS A 164 -14.90 -4.19 -2.96
CA LYS A 164 -15.15 -2.75 -2.99
C LYS A 164 -13.94 -1.93 -2.56
N ILE A 165 -13.24 -2.35 -1.49
CA ILE A 165 -11.99 -1.73 -1.04
C ILE A 165 -10.94 -1.75 -2.18
N GLU A 166 -10.76 -2.90 -2.82
CA GLU A 166 -9.79 -3.03 -3.92
C GLU A 166 -10.19 -2.20 -5.15
N LEU A 167 -11.48 -2.15 -5.48
CA LEU A 167 -11.99 -1.29 -6.55
C LEU A 167 -11.68 0.19 -6.28
N ASN A 168 -11.93 0.66 -5.06
CA ASN A 168 -11.61 2.02 -4.65
C ASN A 168 -10.10 2.30 -4.74
N ARG A 169 -9.25 1.37 -4.30
CA ARG A 169 -7.78 1.48 -4.43
C ARG A 169 -7.36 1.59 -5.90
N ARG A 170 -7.95 0.80 -6.79
CA ARG A 170 -7.67 0.87 -8.25
C ARG A 170 -8.14 2.20 -8.83
N MET A 171 -9.33 2.65 -8.44
CA MET A 171 -9.86 3.94 -8.86
C MET A 171 -8.91 5.07 -8.44
N ASN A 172 -8.43 5.08 -7.20
CA ASN A 172 -7.49 6.11 -6.73
C ASN A 172 -6.20 6.14 -7.56
N ARG A 173 -5.62 4.97 -7.88
CA ARG A 173 -4.45 4.91 -8.79
C ARG A 173 -4.74 5.50 -10.18
N THR A 174 -5.91 5.20 -10.74
CA THR A 174 -6.32 5.75 -12.05
C THR A 174 -6.54 7.26 -12.00
N LEU A 175 -7.17 7.77 -10.94
CA LEU A 175 -7.40 9.21 -10.74
C LEU A 175 -6.08 9.96 -10.57
N GLU A 176 -5.12 9.41 -9.83
CA GLU A 176 -3.78 9.97 -9.68
C GLU A 176 -3.04 10.01 -11.02
N GLN A 177 -3.06 8.92 -11.79
CA GLN A 177 -2.46 8.87 -13.14
C GLN A 177 -3.11 9.89 -14.09
N LEU A 178 -4.43 10.09 -13.99
CA LEU A 178 -5.13 11.09 -14.78
C LEU A 178 -4.69 12.51 -14.39
N ALA A 179 -4.59 12.82 -13.10
CA ALA A 179 -4.08 14.11 -12.63
C ALA A 179 -2.65 14.38 -13.11
N GLN A 180 -1.78 13.36 -13.06
CA GLN A 180 -0.41 13.44 -13.60
C GLN A 180 -0.39 13.66 -15.12
N ALA A 181 -1.26 13.00 -15.88
CA ALA A 181 -1.38 13.18 -17.32
C ALA A 181 -1.87 14.58 -17.70
N ILE A 182 -2.87 15.12 -16.98
CA ILE A 182 -3.35 16.49 -17.16
C ILE A 182 -2.23 17.48 -16.84
N TYR A 183 -1.49 17.29 -15.73
CA TYR A 183 -0.34 18.12 -15.38
C TYR A 183 0.73 18.08 -16.47
N LYS A 184 1.08 16.90 -16.93
CA LYS A 184 2.07 16.73 -18.01
C LYS A 184 1.66 17.48 -19.26
N HIS A 185 0.42 17.32 -19.71
CA HIS A 185 -0.10 17.99 -20.90
C HIS A 185 -0.10 19.53 -20.74
N MET A 186 -0.58 20.03 -19.61
CA MET A 186 -0.75 21.47 -19.41
C MET A 186 0.56 22.21 -19.13
N PHE A 187 1.55 21.56 -18.50
CA PHE A 187 2.73 22.27 -17.97
C PHE A 187 4.06 21.67 -18.45
N VAL A 188 4.18 20.38 -18.67
CA VAL A 188 5.43 19.77 -19.10
C VAL A 188 5.59 19.83 -20.63
N ASP A 189 4.54 19.46 -21.34
CA ASP A 189 4.50 19.43 -22.82
C ASP A 189 4.01 20.75 -23.42
N ASN A 190 3.77 21.77 -22.58
CA ASN A 190 3.30 23.07 -23.04
C ASN A 190 4.43 23.82 -23.80
N PRO A 191 4.22 24.23 -25.05
CA PRO A 191 5.24 24.92 -25.85
C PRO A 191 5.63 26.31 -25.28
N GLU A 192 4.75 26.94 -24.49
CA GLU A 192 5.01 28.26 -23.88
C GLU A 192 5.82 28.15 -22.58
N ARG A 193 6.12 26.95 -22.11
CA ARG A 193 6.84 26.69 -20.87
C ARG A 193 8.20 27.40 -20.79
N GLU A 194 8.91 27.52 -21.89
CA GLU A 194 10.21 28.19 -21.94
C GLU A 194 10.15 29.67 -21.61
N GLY A 195 8.97 30.32 -21.81
CA GLY A 195 8.71 31.70 -21.46
C GLY A 195 8.29 31.95 -20.00
N TRP A 196 8.08 30.88 -19.20
CA TRP A 196 7.62 31.04 -17.84
C TRP A 196 8.74 31.46 -16.88
N GLY A 197 8.40 32.34 -15.94
CA GLY A 197 9.31 32.67 -14.85
C GLY A 197 9.47 31.55 -13.85
N THR A 198 10.49 31.69 -13.01
CA THR A 198 10.70 30.77 -11.87
C THR A 198 10.68 31.58 -10.57
N LYS A 199 10.08 30.99 -9.52
CA LYS A 199 10.11 31.54 -8.15
C LYS A 199 10.55 30.45 -7.18
N ARG A 200 11.09 30.85 -6.04
CA ARG A 200 11.36 29.92 -4.94
C ARG A 200 10.04 29.50 -4.29
N LEU A 201 9.95 28.25 -3.88
CA LEU A 201 8.74 27.73 -3.23
C LEU A 201 8.35 28.60 -2.02
N GLY A 202 9.31 29.05 -1.22
CA GLY A 202 9.05 29.92 -0.07
C GLY A 202 8.56 31.34 -0.39
N GLU A 203 8.57 31.76 -1.68
CA GLU A 203 8.00 33.06 -2.14
C GLU A 203 6.53 32.94 -2.51
N ILE A 204 6.07 31.73 -2.82
CA ILE A 204 4.72 31.43 -3.33
C ILE A 204 3.91 30.47 -2.45
N ALA A 205 4.52 29.94 -1.38
CA ALA A 205 3.89 28.99 -0.48
C ALA A 205 4.32 29.20 0.98
N ASP A 206 3.43 28.88 1.90
CA ASP A 206 3.77 28.75 3.33
C ASP A 206 4.44 27.41 3.57
N VAL A 207 5.77 27.40 3.79
CA VAL A 207 6.61 26.20 3.93
C VAL A 207 7.15 26.12 5.35
N ASN A 208 6.69 25.13 6.11
CA ASN A 208 7.12 24.94 7.50
C ASN A 208 7.27 23.45 7.85
N TRP A 209 7.98 23.18 8.97
CA TRP A 209 8.01 21.85 9.56
C TRP A 209 6.62 21.42 10.03
N GLY A 210 6.37 20.12 10.03
CA GLY A 210 5.32 19.50 10.82
C GLY A 210 5.61 19.64 12.32
N ASP A 211 4.70 19.17 13.17
CA ASP A 211 4.92 19.19 14.61
C ASP A 211 6.11 18.29 14.98
N THR A 212 7.21 18.93 15.39
CA THR A 212 8.46 18.26 15.74
C THR A 212 8.40 17.54 17.08
N ASN A 213 7.39 17.82 17.92
CA ASN A 213 7.20 17.21 19.24
C ASN A 213 6.34 15.94 19.16
N THR A 214 5.45 15.85 18.17
CA THR A 214 4.57 14.70 17.98
C THR A 214 5.29 13.59 17.22
N THR A 215 5.16 12.37 17.71
CA THR A 215 5.71 11.14 17.10
C THR A 215 4.60 10.09 16.94
N LYS A 216 4.89 8.98 16.27
CA LYS A 216 3.94 7.87 16.14
C LYS A 216 3.46 7.26 17.47
N ALA A 217 4.15 7.51 18.57
CA ALA A 217 3.70 7.10 19.90
C ALA A 217 2.41 7.81 20.34
N SER A 218 2.08 8.95 19.69
CA SER A 218 0.86 9.71 19.94
C SER A 218 -0.34 9.26 19.08
N TYR A 219 -0.15 8.29 18.18
CA TYR A 219 -1.21 7.80 17.32
C TYR A 219 -2.31 7.09 18.11
N VAL A 220 -3.52 7.28 17.65
CA VAL A 220 -4.74 6.64 18.17
C VAL A 220 -5.34 5.73 17.10
N THR A 221 -6.29 4.89 17.49
CA THR A 221 -6.95 3.95 16.57
C THR A 221 -7.90 4.64 15.60
N ASP A 222 -8.50 5.76 16.03
CA ASP A 222 -9.44 6.57 15.25
C ASP A 222 -9.25 8.07 15.53
N GLY A 223 -9.48 8.91 14.52
CA GLY A 223 -9.28 10.36 14.60
C GLY A 223 -9.04 11.01 13.24
N PHE A 224 -8.29 12.11 13.26
CA PHE A 224 -7.91 12.85 12.05
C PHE A 224 -6.62 12.29 11.48
N ILE A 225 -6.54 12.22 10.14
CA ILE A 225 -5.38 11.67 9.45
C ILE A 225 -4.09 12.38 9.86
N ALA A 226 -3.06 11.62 10.14
CA ALA A 226 -1.73 12.12 10.48
C ALA A 226 -0.68 11.61 9.50
N PHE A 227 0.12 12.54 8.99
CA PHE A 227 1.21 12.25 8.08
C PHE A 227 2.54 12.15 8.83
N SER A 228 3.27 11.07 8.59
CA SER A 228 4.68 10.95 8.99
C SER A 228 5.60 10.97 7.76
N ALA A 229 6.89 10.74 7.96
CA ALA A 229 7.84 10.51 6.86
C ALA A 229 7.54 9.25 6.00
N LYS A 230 6.49 8.49 6.34
CA LYS A 230 6.00 7.34 5.55
C LYS A 230 4.70 7.63 4.80
N GLY A 231 4.18 8.85 4.93
CA GLY A 231 2.91 9.28 4.37
C GLY A 231 1.77 9.28 5.39
N PRO A 232 0.51 9.15 4.93
CA PRO A 232 -0.68 9.11 5.79
C PRO A 232 -0.77 7.73 6.47
N ASP A 233 -0.12 7.57 7.63
CA ASP A 233 0.09 6.26 8.26
C ASP A 233 -0.41 6.16 9.70
N GLY A 234 -1.24 7.10 10.15
CA GLY A 234 -1.84 7.08 11.48
C GLY A 234 -2.93 8.13 11.68
N TYR A 235 -3.46 8.18 12.90
CA TYR A 235 -4.49 9.13 13.30
C TYR A 235 -4.10 9.83 14.60
N LEU A 236 -4.54 11.10 14.74
CA LEU A 236 -4.43 11.88 15.96
C LEU A 236 -5.84 12.31 16.44
N PRO A 237 -6.06 12.50 17.75
CA PRO A 237 -7.35 12.92 18.29
C PRO A 237 -7.69 14.38 17.96
N TYR A 238 -6.77 15.09 17.34
CA TYR A 238 -6.89 16.50 16.91
C TYR A 238 -6.33 16.68 15.51
N TYR A 239 -6.58 17.85 14.90
CA TYR A 239 -5.98 18.26 13.64
C TYR A 239 -5.34 19.65 13.79
N ASP A 240 -4.22 19.86 13.08
CA ASP A 240 -3.52 21.14 13.05
C ASP A 240 -3.97 22.00 11.88
N PHE A 241 -4.41 21.37 10.78
CA PHE A 241 -4.72 22.03 9.52
C PHE A 241 -6.09 21.60 8.99
N ASN A 242 -6.78 22.53 8.33
CA ASN A 242 -8.02 22.29 7.58
C ASN A 242 -7.93 23.02 6.22
N VAL A 243 -6.96 22.63 5.44
CA VAL A 243 -6.63 23.19 4.13
C VAL A 243 -6.13 22.08 3.20
N THR A 244 -6.21 22.28 1.90
CA THR A 244 -5.45 21.47 0.96
C THR A 244 -3.97 21.81 1.07
N GLY A 245 -3.11 20.84 1.30
CA GLY A 245 -1.68 21.02 1.48
C GLY A 245 -0.85 19.89 0.89
N VAL A 246 0.44 20.07 0.89
CA VAL A 246 1.44 19.05 0.53
C VAL A 246 2.24 18.72 1.77
N VAL A 247 2.41 17.41 2.02
CA VAL A 247 3.31 16.92 3.05
C VAL A 247 4.51 16.26 2.36
N LEU A 248 5.69 16.73 2.69
CA LEU A 248 6.98 16.25 2.20
C LEU A 248 7.66 15.42 3.29
N SER A 249 8.09 14.20 2.96
CA SER A 249 9.02 13.46 3.80
C SER A 249 10.37 14.15 3.80
N ALA A 250 10.77 14.68 4.94
CA ALA A 250 11.99 15.47 5.05
C ALA A 250 13.21 14.67 5.49
N ILE A 251 13.04 13.57 6.26
CA ILE A 251 14.15 12.83 6.86
C ILE A 251 13.91 11.32 6.77
N GLY A 252 14.89 10.58 6.28
CA GLY A 252 14.90 9.12 6.23
C GLY A 252 14.80 8.54 4.82
N ALA A 253 14.54 7.25 4.72
CA ALA A 253 14.54 6.52 3.44
C ALA A 253 13.52 7.05 2.41
N ASN A 254 12.44 7.69 2.86
CA ASN A 254 11.41 8.26 2.00
C ASN A 254 11.62 9.77 1.72
N SER A 255 12.78 10.34 2.08
CA SER A 255 13.04 11.78 1.84
C SER A 255 12.82 12.14 0.38
N GLY A 256 12.03 13.20 0.14
CA GLY A 256 11.62 13.66 -1.18
C GLY A 256 10.25 13.14 -1.64
N MET A 257 9.67 12.14 -0.97
CA MET A 257 8.29 11.74 -1.24
C MET A 257 7.32 12.82 -0.77
N THR A 258 6.30 13.09 -1.59
CA THR A 258 5.27 14.09 -1.30
C THR A 258 3.89 13.45 -1.36
N TRP A 259 2.99 13.94 -0.51
CA TRP A 259 1.59 13.52 -0.45
C TRP A 259 0.67 14.72 -0.44
N LEU A 260 -0.47 14.59 -1.09
CA LEU A 260 -1.57 15.52 -0.95
C LEU A 260 -2.24 15.31 0.41
N ALA A 261 -2.52 16.37 1.13
CA ALA A 261 -3.32 16.37 2.35
C ALA A 261 -4.54 17.27 2.13
N GLN A 262 -5.73 16.77 2.46
CA GLN A 262 -6.99 17.50 2.29
C GLN A 262 -7.84 17.43 3.57
N GLY A 263 -8.79 18.36 3.69
CA GLY A 263 -9.67 18.43 4.85
C GLY A 263 -8.92 18.68 6.16
N LYS A 264 -9.20 17.89 7.19
CA LYS A 264 -8.64 18.00 8.54
C LYS A 264 -7.51 16.99 8.72
N TRP A 265 -6.29 17.47 8.88
CA TRP A 265 -5.10 16.64 8.99
C TRP A 265 -4.01 17.25 9.87
N SER A 266 -3.04 16.44 10.26
CA SER A 266 -1.82 16.85 10.93
C SER A 266 -0.60 16.24 10.26
N CYS A 267 0.58 16.80 10.46
CA CYS A 267 1.83 16.17 10.08
C CYS A 267 2.85 16.27 11.22
N ILE A 268 3.50 15.14 11.50
CA ILE A 268 4.34 14.96 12.68
C ILE A 268 5.83 15.10 12.32
N LYS A 269 6.68 14.82 13.29
CA LYS A 269 8.15 14.87 13.19
C LYS A 269 8.69 14.26 11.89
N ASN A 270 9.73 14.89 11.32
CA ASN A 270 10.40 14.50 10.08
C ASN A 270 9.61 14.78 8.79
N THR A 271 8.63 15.65 8.85
CA THR A 271 7.89 16.15 7.69
C THR A 271 8.06 17.65 7.52
N ILE A 272 7.95 18.12 6.28
CA ILE A 272 7.74 19.54 5.93
C ILE A 272 6.38 19.62 5.25
N ARG A 273 5.62 20.65 5.56
CA ARG A 273 4.32 20.90 4.95
C ARG A 273 4.33 22.23 4.21
N PHE A 274 3.54 22.33 3.13
CA PHE A 274 3.36 23.58 2.42
C PHE A 274 2.03 23.62 1.65
N TRP A 275 1.56 24.83 1.40
CA TRP A 275 0.43 25.14 0.51
C TRP A 275 0.62 26.50 -0.12
N SER A 276 -0.02 26.75 -1.25
CA SER A 276 0.07 28.03 -1.95
C SER A 276 -0.46 29.19 -1.10
N THR A 277 0.27 30.30 -1.12
CA THR A 277 -0.16 31.62 -0.62
C THR A 277 -0.24 32.66 -1.74
N SER A 278 -0.01 32.22 -2.99
CA SER A 278 0.03 33.09 -4.19
C SER A 278 -1.19 32.85 -5.06
N GLU A 279 -1.67 33.91 -5.71
CA GLU A 279 -2.70 33.77 -6.75
C GLU A 279 -2.16 33.22 -8.08
N GLU A 280 -0.85 33.13 -8.24
CA GLU A 280 -0.19 32.70 -9.48
C GLU A 280 -0.18 31.15 -9.62
N VAL A 281 -0.14 30.44 -8.49
CA VAL A 281 -0.11 28.98 -8.45
C VAL A 281 -1.14 28.46 -7.45
N SER A 282 -1.76 27.33 -7.75
CA SER A 282 -2.63 26.62 -6.80
C SER A 282 -1.85 25.57 -6.00
N THR A 283 -2.39 25.12 -4.87
CA THR A 283 -1.78 24.03 -4.10
C THR A 283 -1.74 22.73 -4.91
N GLU A 284 -2.76 22.45 -5.70
CA GLU A 284 -2.85 21.29 -6.58
C GLU A 284 -1.73 21.31 -7.64
N TYR A 285 -1.42 22.49 -8.17
CA TYR A 285 -0.26 22.65 -9.05
C TYR A 285 1.03 22.32 -8.31
N LEU A 286 1.21 22.84 -7.09
CA LEU A 286 2.40 22.56 -6.27
C LEU A 286 2.55 21.07 -5.95
N VAL A 287 1.46 20.34 -5.68
CA VAL A 287 1.49 18.87 -5.50
C VAL A 287 2.19 18.22 -6.69
N MET A 288 1.75 18.50 -7.91
CA MET A 288 2.31 17.88 -9.12
C MET A 288 3.68 18.44 -9.49
N ALA A 289 3.92 19.72 -9.28
CA ALA A 289 5.21 20.34 -9.56
C ALA A 289 6.33 19.80 -8.67
N THR A 290 5.99 19.35 -7.46
CA THR A 290 6.94 18.81 -6.47
C THR A 290 6.90 17.30 -6.34
N PHE A 291 6.06 16.61 -7.10
CA PHE A 291 5.96 15.17 -7.11
C PHE A 291 7.22 14.51 -7.71
N GLY A 292 7.75 13.52 -6.99
CA GLY A 292 8.97 12.79 -7.37
C GLY A 292 10.17 13.21 -6.51
N ASN A 293 10.80 12.20 -5.88
CA ASN A 293 11.93 12.41 -4.96
C ASN A 293 13.17 12.97 -5.66
N GLU A 294 13.35 12.71 -6.94
CA GLU A 294 14.45 13.20 -7.77
C GLU A 294 14.48 14.72 -7.92
N LYS A 295 13.38 15.40 -7.63
CA LYS A 295 13.28 16.87 -7.71
C LYS A 295 13.89 17.60 -6.51
N TRP A 296 14.07 16.87 -5.41
CA TRP A 296 14.49 17.46 -4.14
C TRP A 296 15.98 17.33 -3.90
N PRO A 297 16.67 18.37 -3.38
CA PRO A 297 18.09 18.34 -3.07
C PRO A 297 18.33 17.50 -1.80
N LEU A 298 18.57 16.20 -1.96
CA LEU A 298 18.87 15.29 -0.87
C LEU A 298 20.28 15.51 -0.34
N ARG A 299 20.41 15.61 0.98
CA ARG A 299 21.67 15.69 1.72
C ARG A 299 21.86 14.45 2.58
N GLY A 300 23.11 14.12 2.89
CA GLY A 300 23.47 13.01 3.77
C GLY A 300 23.40 11.63 3.10
N SER A 301 24.51 10.89 3.13
CA SER A 301 24.60 9.56 2.50
C SER A 301 24.03 8.44 3.37
N ALA A 302 24.18 8.52 4.70
CA ALA A 302 23.68 7.49 5.61
C ALA A 302 22.21 7.68 5.97
N GLN A 303 21.77 8.91 6.13
CA GLN A 303 20.38 9.27 6.38
C GLN A 303 20.01 10.48 5.50
N PRO A 304 19.35 10.24 4.35
CA PRO A 304 18.95 11.33 3.48
C PRO A 304 18.02 12.32 4.19
N PHE A 305 18.22 13.61 3.95
CA PHE A 305 17.34 14.64 4.48
C PHE A 305 17.23 15.86 3.57
N ILE A 306 16.15 16.60 3.73
CA ILE A 306 15.84 17.90 3.10
C ILE A 306 15.62 18.88 4.24
N SER A 307 16.37 19.98 4.27
CA SER A 307 16.13 21.05 5.23
C SER A 307 14.95 21.91 4.81
N GLN A 308 14.35 22.65 5.75
CA GLN A 308 13.31 23.63 5.43
C GLN A 308 13.84 24.71 4.48
N THR A 309 15.09 25.09 4.62
CA THR A 309 15.75 26.06 3.72
C THR A 309 15.87 25.49 2.30
N ASP A 310 16.24 24.21 2.16
CA ASP A 310 16.28 23.56 0.85
C ASP A 310 14.89 23.53 0.21
N ALA A 311 13.87 23.17 1.00
CA ALA A 311 12.48 23.15 0.51
C ALA A 311 12.02 24.55 0.08
N ARG A 312 12.29 25.60 0.88
CA ARG A 312 11.94 26.97 0.53
C ARG A 312 12.67 27.48 -0.71
N ASN A 313 13.90 27.03 -0.94
CA ASN A 313 14.72 27.45 -2.09
C ASN A 313 14.46 26.64 -3.37
N MET A 314 13.61 25.62 -3.33
CA MET A 314 13.23 24.85 -4.52
C MET A 314 12.62 25.79 -5.57
N LEU A 315 13.12 25.71 -6.80
CA LEU A 315 12.63 26.53 -7.90
C LEU A 315 11.37 25.89 -8.52
N ILE A 316 10.32 26.67 -8.58
CA ILE A 316 9.03 26.30 -9.17
C ILE A 316 8.80 27.15 -10.41
N ASN A 317 8.50 26.55 -11.54
CA ASN A 317 8.03 27.27 -12.71
C ASN A 317 6.67 27.91 -12.41
N VAL A 318 6.51 29.17 -12.73
CA VAL A 318 5.26 29.89 -12.56
C VAL A 318 4.64 30.05 -13.94
N PRO A 319 3.55 29.31 -14.24
CA PRO A 319 2.91 29.36 -15.53
C PRO A 319 2.22 30.74 -15.73
N GLU A 320 1.72 30.96 -16.92
CA GLU A 320 0.91 32.13 -17.21
C GLU A 320 -0.28 32.25 -16.23
N LYS A 321 -0.70 33.52 -16.02
CA LYS A 321 -1.76 33.83 -15.05
C LYS A 321 -3.05 33.05 -15.36
N GLY A 322 -3.54 32.32 -14.36
CA GLY A 322 -4.80 31.60 -14.42
C GLY A 322 -4.65 30.12 -14.87
N LEU A 323 -3.52 29.72 -15.49
CA LEU A 323 -3.35 28.34 -15.95
C LEU A 323 -3.28 27.34 -14.78
N ALA A 324 -2.55 27.68 -13.72
CA ALA A 324 -2.48 26.85 -12.51
C ALA A 324 -3.83 26.76 -11.79
N LYS A 325 -4.61 27.82 -11.76
CA LYS A 325 -5.98 27.80 -11.22
C LYS A 325 -6.87 26.90 -12.05
N LYS A 326 -6.84 27.01 -13.38
CA LYS A 326 -7.61 26.14 -14.29
C LYS A 326 -7.26 24.66 -14.07
N PHE A 327 -5.99 24.36 -13.84
CA PHE A 327 -5.56 23.02 -13.49
C PHE A 327 -6.18 22.56 -12.16
N GLY A 328 -6.12 23.39 -11.11
CA GLY A 328 -6.75 23.12 -9.82
C GLY A 328 -8.24 22.78 -9.98
N ASP A 329 -8.98 23.60 -10.74
CA ASP A 329 -10.40 23.38 -11.00
C ASP A 329 -10.68 22.03 -11.70
N LEU A 330 -9.77 21.57 -12.57
CA LEU A 330 -9.88 20.29 -13.26
C LEU A 330 -9.57 19.09 -12.38
N VAL A 331 -8.57 19.19 -11.48
CA VAL A 331 -8.11 18.03 -10.69
C VAL A 331 -8.73 17.95 -9.30
N ASN A 332 -9.28 19.02 -8.76
CA ASN A 332 -9.96 18.99 -7.45
C ASN A 332 -11.05 17.92 -7.35
N PRO A 333 -11.93 17.73 -8.36
CA PRO A 333 -12.90 16.64 -8.32
C PRO A 333 -12.25 15.24 -8.24
N LEU A 334 -11.09 15.05 -8.88
CA LEU A 334 -10.33 13.80 -8.85
C LEU A 334 -9.80 13.55 -7.43
N PHE A 335 -9.18 14.54 -6.83
CA PHE A 335 -8.64 14.46 -5.47
C PHE A 335 -9.74 14.25 -4.43
N SER A 336 -10.85 14.97 -4.54
CA SER A 336 -12.01 14.78 -3.67
C SER A 336 -12.59 13.36 -3.76
N GLN A 337 -12.60 12.77 -4.96
CA GLN A 337 -13.04 11.38 -5.13
C GLN A 337 -12.05 10.39 -4.51
N MET A 338 -10.74 10.67 -4.59
CA MET A 338 -9.72 9.83 -3.96
C MET A 338 -9.86 9.83 -2.43
N ASP A 339 -10.12 10.99 -1.83
CA ASP A 339 -10.39 11.10 -0.39
C ASP A 339 -11.65 10.35 0.00
N HIS A 340 -12.75 10.55 -0.72
CA HIS A 340 -14.00 9.83 -0.47
C HIS A 340 -13.80 8.30 -0.52
N ASN A 341 -13.07 7.80 -1.52
CA ASN A 341 -12.75 6.39 -1.64
C ASN A 341 -11.90 5.89 -0.44
N THR A 342 -10.99 6.73 0.06
CA THR A 342 -10.13 6.39 1.20
C THR A 342 -10.94 6.29 2.50
N GLU A 343 -11.81 7.24 2.76
CA GLU A 343 -12.73 7.19 3.91
C GLU A 343 -13.71 6.02 3.81
N GLN A 344 -14.25 5.76 2.62
CA GLN A 344 -15.12 4.61 2.40
C GLN A 344 -14.39 3.30 2.69
N ASN A 345 -13.12 3.18 2.29
CA ASN A 345 -12.31 1.99 2.56
C ASN A 345 -12.09 1.76 4.06
N LYS A 346 -11.95 2.83 4.86
CA LYS A 346 -11.86 2.73 6.31
C LYS A 346 -13.14 2.09 6.88
N VAL A 347 -14.29 2.64 6.55
CA VAL A 347 -15.60 2.12 7.00
C VAL A 347 -15.81 0.67 6.57
N LEU A 348 -15.48 0.33 5.33
CA LEU A 348 -15.61 -1.03 4.81
C LEU A 348 -14.70 -2.02 5.53
N ALA A 349 -13.47 -1.61 5.89
CA ALA A 349 -12.56 -2.43 6.67
C ALA A 349 -13.08 -2.67 8.10
N GLU A 350 -13.58 -1.63 8.76
CA GLU A 350 -14.21 -1.74 10.08
C GLU A 350 -15.44 -2.66 10.10
N LEU A 351 -16.22 -2.68 9.00
CA LEU A 351 -17.38 -3.58 8.87
C LEU A 351 -16.98 -5.03 8.60
N ARG A 352 -15.83 -5.24 7.99
CA ARG A 352 -15.30 -6.57 7.68
C ARG A 352 -14.67 -7.24 8.89
N ASP A 353 -13.91 -6.50 9.71
CA ASP A 353 -13.13 -6.97 10.85
C ASP A 353 -14.00 -7.20 12.10
#